data_3128a948f82bbd694f96756cd4e2817b
#
_entry.id   3128a948f82bbd694f96756cd4e2817b
#
_cell.length_a   1.000
_cell.length_b   1.000
_cell.length_c   1.000
_cell.angle_alpha   90.00
_cell.angle_beta   90.00
_cell.angle_gamma   90.00
#
_symmetry.space_group_name_H-M   'P 1'
#
loop_
_entity.id
_entity.type
_entity.pdbx_description
1 polymer ?
#
loop_
_entity_poly.entity_id
_entity_poly.type
_entity_poly.pdbx_seq_one_letter_code
_entity_poly.pdbx_strand_id
1 'polypeptide(L)'
;TRLVGSEMCIRDSGGNLTFEVTVGEITSSSIAYTVTPSDLKAEYLCILADAKTVESFTRDEFLVEAILEELKAEAGAQGKTLAEYMPEIVDKGAITNGKFSNLSPASKYYIILFGVDPANGYKANSDVVKKDVTTEEFQDLNITFEVETTVDGNSATFKITPSNNDDVWYFTTLPKATYDAYTDPAGQYKMETRQFMLFCLQQEIEARRQQGMSDTEIMNAIFHKGALELEGKGLTANTEYINQIAGFIITPEGQVTIATDVTTTTYTTGNAQAQDFTFEITVGEVEAMNAAIKIVPTDETATFCWMVAPWDGQKTATEVMDDIVAQYGNFMNNGAMLYKGVQDYTGGPGSPYKYKLDAADTDYYVIAFGYAGGVTTAPVMETFRSLAAPDPESTTFQITASDISPYGFSAEVTPSETTTYYT
;
A
#
# COMPACT_ATOMS: atom_id res chain seq x y z
N THR A 1 1.48 -5.12 73.83
CA THR A 1 0.66 -6.25 73.38
C THR A 1 -0.24 -5.81 72.26
N ARG A 2 0.02 -6.22 71.07
CA ARG A 2 -0.92 -6.88 70.17
C ARG A 2 -0.40 -6.81 68.73
N LEU A 3 -0.04 -7.95 68.27
CA LEU A 3 0.05 -8.24 66.84
C LEU A 3 -1.23 -7.82 66.14
N VAL A 4 -1.10 -7.11 65.02
CA VAL A 4 -2.13 -7.06 64.01
C VAL A 4 -1.53 -7.75 62.78
N GLY A 5 -2.26 -8.75 62.30
CA GLY A 5 -1.85 -9.73 61.32
C GLY A 5 -1.43 -9.13 59.99
N SER A 6 -0.39 -9.72 59.47
CA SER A 6 -0.11 -9.71 58.05
C SER A 6 -1.27 -10.37 57.34
N GLU A 7 -2.02 -9.62 56.57
CA GLU A 7 -2.81 -10.23 55.49
C GLU A 7 -1.82 -10.86 54.50
N MET A 8 -1.68 -12.15 54.65
CA MET A 8 -1.05 -13.02 53.71
C MET A 8 -2.00 -13.09 52.52
N CYS A 9 -1.76 -12.27 51.49
CA CYS A 9 -2.35 -12.51 50.18
C CYS A 9 -1.95 -13.92 49.80
N ILE A 10 -2.88 -14.84 49.91
CA ILE A 10 -2.81 -16.18 49.32
C ILE A 10 -2.79 -15.91 47.82
N ARG A 11 -1.60 -15.95 47.24
CA ARG A 11 -1.46 -16.20 45.79
C ARG A 11 -1.98 -17.61 45.59
N ASP A 12 -3.15 -17.73 44.95
CA ASP A 12 -3.59 -19.01 44.42
C ASP A 12 -2.45 -19.58 43.56
N SER A 13 -2.03 -20.77 43.90
CA SER A 13 -0.97 -21.53 43.29
C SER A 13 -1.41 -22.09 41.92
N GLY A 14 -1.60 -21.21 40.95
CA GLY A 14 -1.40 -21.55 39.57
C GLY A 14 0.12 -21.68 39.35
N GLY A 15 0.61 -22.84 38.95
CA GLY A 15 2.05 -23.06 38.74
C GLY A 15 2.60 -21.96 37.82
N ASN A 16 3.71 -21.35 38.25
CA ASN A 16 4.33 -20.24 37.53
C ASN A 16 4.70 -20.74 36.10
N LEU A 17 4.02 -20.20 35.07
CA LEU A 17 4.32 -20.57 33.68
C LEU A 17 5.76 -20.21 33.37
N THR A 18 6.53 -21.19 32.95
CA THR A 18 7.94 -21.03 32.57
C THR A 18 8.16 -21.42 31.12
N PHE A 19 9.23 -20.93 30.53
CA PHE A 19 9.57 -21.16 29.13
C PHE A 19 11.00 -21.67 29.01
N GLU A 20 11.18 -22.75 28.24
CA GLU A 20 12.48 -23.18 27.77
C GLU A 20 12.68 -22.62 26.36
N VAL A 21 13.70 -21.77 26.16
CA VAL A 21 14.00 -21.10 24.89
C VAL A 21 15.34 -21.62 24.39
N THR A 22 15.34 -22.22 23.23
CA THR A 22 16.58 -22.62 22.54
C THR A 22 16.74 -21.75 21.28
N VAL A 23 17.89 -21.09 21.20
CA VAL A 23 18.29 -20.36 20.00
C VAL A 23 18.96 -21.34 19.05
N GLY A 24 18.52 -21.39 17.82
CA GLY A 24 19.06 -22.23 16.74
C GLY A 24 20.05 -21.45 15.86
N GLU A 25 19.90 -21.58 14.57
CA GLU A 25 20.74 -20.87 13.60
C GLU A 25 20.57 -19.36 13.73
N ILE A 26 21.68 -18.65 13.81
CA ILE A 26 21.74 -17.18 13.76
C ILE A 26 22.43 -16.80 12.47
N THR A 27 21.89 -15.81 11.76
CA THR A 27 22.53 -15.19 10.59
C THR A 27 22.66 -13.67 10.84
N SER A 28 23.22 -12.96 9.89
CA SER A 28 23.29 -11.49 9.95
C SER A 28 21.91 -10.80 9.92
N SER A 29 20.84 -11.51 9.54
CA SER A 29 19.49 -10.94 9.36
C SER A 29 18.36 -11.78 9.93
N SER A 30 18.66 -12.90 10.59
CA SER A 30 17.65 -13.77 11.15
C SER A 30 18.13 -14.56 12.36
N ILE A 31 17.16 -14.98 13.20
CA ILE A 31 17.38 -15.82 14.38
C ILE A 31 16.32 -16.92 14.35
N ALA A 32 16.78 -18.18 14.27
CA ALA A 32 15.92 -19.33 14.47
C ALA A 32 15.80 -19.63 15.97
N TYR A 33 14.64 -20.06 16.43
CA TYR A 33 14.42 -20.40 17.82
C TYR A 33 13.35 -21.47 18.01
N THR A 34 13.34 -22.07 19.19
CA THR A 34 12.25 -22.92 19.67
C THR A 34 11.84 -22.49 21.06
N VAL A 35 10.57 -22.66 21.39
CA VAL A 35 10.00 -22.37 22.72
C VAL A 35 9.19 -23.57 23.21
N THR A 36 9.43 -23.97 24.43
CA THR A 36 8.60 -24.97 25.09
C THR A 36 8.06 -24.40 26.39
N PRO A 37 6.76 -24.04 26.45
CA PRO A 37 6.14 -23.62 27.71
C PRO A 37 5.92 -24.82 28.63
N SER A 38 5.99 -24.60 29.97
CA SER A 38 5.72 -25.64 30.98
C SER A 38 4.27 -26.11 30.98
N ASP A 39 3.33 -25.29 30.47
CA ASP A 39 1.95 -25.67 30.18
C ASP A 39 1.65 -25.42 28.71
N LEU A 40 1.47 -26.48 27.93
CA LEU A 40 1.16 -26.43 26.49
C LEU A 40 -0.23 -25.85 26.18
N LYS A 41 -1.07 -25.61 27.17
CA LYS A 41 -2.39 -25.00 26.98
C LYS A 41 -2.39 -23.50 27.27
N ALA A 42 -1.36 -22.99 27.92
CA ALA A 42 -1.23 -21.58 28.23
C ALA A 42 -1.10 -20.76 26.94
N GLU A 43 -1.66 -19.58 26.95
CA GLU A 43 -1.44 -18.56 25.93
C GLU A 43 -0.32 -17.62 26.38
N TYR A 44 0.54 -17.26 25.46
CA TYR A 44 1.70 -16.44 25.74
C TYR A 44 2.08 -15.58 24.54
N LEU A 45 2.86 -14.55 24.78
CA LEU A 45 3.48 -13.75 23.74
C LEU A 45 4.95 -14.14 23.60
N CYS A 46 5.43 -14.27 22.36
CA CYS A 46 6.83 -14.46 22.00
C CYS A 46 7.22 -13.31 21.06
N ILE A 47 7.95 -12.33 21.58
CA ILE A 47 8.25 -11.08 20.90
C ILE A 47 9.76 -10.90 20.81
N LEU A 48 10.24 -10.32 19.70
CA LEU A 48 11.63 -9.87 19.58
C LEU A 48 11.67 -8.34 19.72
N ALA A 49 12.58 -7.85 20.58
CA ALA A 49 12.82 -6.42 20.70
C ALA A 49 14.33 -6.13 20.69
N ASP A 50 14.70 -4.96 20.20
CA ASP A 50 16.09 -4.51 20.22
C ASP A 50 16.59 -4.26 21.64
N ALA A 51 17.90 -4.47 21.86
CA ALA A 51 18.47 -4.38 23.20
C ALA A 51 18.35 -2.97 23.79
N LYS A 52 18.46 -1.92 22.97
CA LYS A 52 18.38 -0.53 23.44
C LYS A 52 17.00 -0.24 24.04
N THR A 53 15.94 -0.71 23.40
CA THR A 53 14.57 -0.61 23.92
C THR A 53 14.41 -1.39 25.22
N VAL A 54 14.78 -2.68 25.23
CA VAL A 54 14.63 -3.54 26.42
C VAL A 54 15.43 -3.04 27.61
N GLU A 55 16.68 -2.65 27.39
CA GLU A 55 17.60 -2.18 28.43
C GLU A 55 17.26 -0.77 28.95
N SER A 56 16.37 -0.04 28.29
CA SER A 56 15.85 1.23 28.79
C SER A 56 14.88 1.08 29.97
N PHE A 57 14.29 -0.11 30.10
CA PHE A 57 13.36 -0.40 31.21
C PHE A 57 14.12 -0.94 32.42
N THR A 58 13.91 -0.31 33.56
CA THR A 58 14.55 -0.70 34.82
C THR A 58 13.88 -1.89 35.51
N ARG A 59 12.66 -2.23 35.09
CA ARG A 59 11.81 -3.29 35.66
C ARG A 59 11.01 -3.96 34.56
N ASP A 60 10.85 -5.28 34.70
CA ASP A 60 10.13 -6.09 33.70
C ASP A 60 8.65 -5.76 33.60
N GLU A 61 8.01 -5.31 34.70
CA GLU A 61 6.62 -4.89 34.68
C GLU A 61 6.39 -3.69 33.76
N PHE A 62 7.32 -2.73 33.70
CA PHE A 62 7.21 -1.58 32.81
C PHE A 62 7.44 -1.97 31.35
N LEU A 63 8.31 -2.93 31.09
CA LEU A 63 8.51 -3.48 29.74
C LEU A 63 7.23 -4.17 29.24
N VAL A 64 6.62 -5.02 30.07
CA VAL A 64 5.37 -5.70 29.74
C VAL A 64 4.25 -4.70 29.49
N GLU A 65 4.11 -3.69 30.35
CA GLU A 65 3.09 -2.65 30.20
C GLU A 65 3.27 -1.88 28.88
N ALA A 66 4.50 -1.53 28.53
CA ALA A 66 4.81 -0.86 27.27
C ALA A 66 4.46 -1.73 26.04
N ILE A 67 4.81 -3.03 26.06
CA ILE A 67 4.47 -3.98 25.01
C ILE A 67 2.95 -4.08 24.84
N LEU A 68 2.20 -4.24 25.93
CA LEU A 68 0.74 -4.37 25.86
C LEU A 68 0.05 -3.08 25.39
N GLU A 69 0.57 -1.90 25.76
CA GLU A 69 0.05 -0.62 25.25
C GLU A 69 0.39 -0.43 23.74
N GLU A 70 1.54 -0.88 23.28
CA GLU A 70 1.89 -0.88 21.84
C GLU A 70 0.92 -1.78 21.05
N LEU A 71 0.72 -3.02 21.50
CA LEU A 71 -0.25 -3.95 20.87
C LEU A 71 -1.68 -3.40 20.86
N LYS A 72 -2.06 -2.68 21.90
CA LYS A 72 -3.36 -2.00 21.96
C LYS A 72 -3.47 -0.84 20.96
N ALA A 73 -2.37 -0.10 20.76
CA ALA A 73 -2.31 0.94 19.73
C ALA A 73 -2.38 0.34 18.32
N GLU A 74 -1.68 -0.78 18.06
CA GLU A 74 -1.76 -1.52 16.80
C GLU A 74 -3.17 -2.04 16.52
N ALA A 75 -3.82 -2.64 17.52
CA ALA A 75 -5.22 -3.06 17.43
C ALA A 75 -6.12 -1.88 17.03
N GLY A 76 -5.96 -0.74 17.73
CA GLY A 76 -6.71 0.48 17.44
C GLY A 76 -6.50 1.02 16.02
N ALA A 77 -5.28 0.94 15.49
CA ALA A 77 -4.97 1.31 14.12
C ALA A 77 -5.70 0.43 13.08
N GLN A 78 -6.02 -0.82 13.44
CA GLN A 78 -6.81 -1.75 12.62
C GLN A 78 -8.33 -1.69 12.91
N GLY A 79 -8.77 -0.77 13.76
CA GLY A 79 -10.17 -0.67 14.17
C GLY A 79 -10.66 -1.79 15.09
N LYS A 80 -9.73 -2.51 15.75
CA LYS A 80 -10.00 -3.61 16.67
C LYS A 80 -9.78 -3.19 18.13
N THR A 81 -10.45 -3.86 19.03
CA THR A 81 -10.08 -3.86 20.46
C THR A 81 -8.89 -4.80 20.69
N LEU A 82 -8.16 -4.61 21.78
CA LEU A 82 -7.08 -5.54 22.17
C LEU A 82 -7.57 -6.99 22.25
N ALA A 83 -8.77 -7.22 22.80
CA ALA A 83 -9.36 -8.55 22.92
C ALA A 83 -9.67 -9.24 21.59
N GLU A 84 -9.95 -8.46 20.55
CA GLU A 84 -10.15 -8.97 19.16
C GLU A 84 -8.82 -9.21 18.44
N TYR A 85 -7.80 -8.47 18.79
CA TYR A 85 -6.48 -8.55 18.16
C TYR A 85 -5.59 -9.65 18.76
N MET A 86 -5.57 -9.80 20.08
CA MET A 86 -4.69 -10.75 20.77
C MET A 86 -4.81 -12.21 20.30
N PRO A 87 -5.99 -12.77 19.97
CA PRO A 87 -6.08 -14.13 19.43
C PRO A 87 -5.32 -14.36 18.12
N GLU A 88 -4.98 -13.31 17.38
CA GLU A 88 -4.25 -13.38 16.11
C GLU A 88 -2.73 -13.44 16.32
N ILE A 89 -2.24 -13.01 17.49
CA ILE A 89 -0.81 -12.84 17.77
C ILE A 89 -0.28 -13.64 18.97
N VAL A 90 -1.16 -14.22 19.80
CA VAL A 90 -0.71 -15.08 20.90
C VAL A 90 -0.33 -16.46 20.40
N ASP A 91 0.73 -16.99 20.98
CA ASP A 91 1.18 -18.36 20.77
C ASP A 91 0.54 -19.32 21.78
N LYS A 92 0.38 -20.58 21.39
CA LYS A 92 -0.09 -21.67 22.21
C LYS A 92 0.62 -22.96 21.89
N GLY A 93 1.05 -23.70 22.91
CA GLY A 93 1.87 -24.91 22.71
C GLY A 93 3.33 -24.59 22.47
N ALA A 94 4.08 -25.53 21.93
CA ALA A 94 5.50 -25.35 21.62
C ALA A 94 5.70 -24.72 20.24
N ILE A 95 6.61 -23.76 20.15
CA ILE A 95 7.14 -23.25 18.88
C ILE A 95 8.33 -24.12 18.49
N THR A 96 8.24 -24.85 17.39
CA THR A 96 9.31 -25.79 16.96
C THR A 96 10.16 -25.26 15.81
N ASN A 97 9.66 -24.29 15.05
CA ASN A 97 10.33 -23.69 13.89
C ASN A 97 10.12 -22.16 13.87
N GLY A 98 10.33 -21.53 15.03
CA GLY A 98 10.24 -20.07 15.14
C GLY A 98 11.42 -19.42 14.41
N LYS A 99 11.18 -18.30 13.73
CA LYS A 99 12.20 -17.51 13.06
C LYS A 99 11.84 -16.03 13.06
N PHE A 100 12.74 -15.22 13.57
CA PHE A 100 12.71 -13.77 13.35
C PHE A 100 13.59 -13.45 12.15
N SER A 101 13.11 -12.60 11.27
CA SER A 101 13.77 -12.21 10.01
C SER A 101 13.84 -10.69 9.85
N ASN A 102 14.58 -10.21 8.84
CA ASN A 102 14.78 -8.79 8.56
C ASN A 102 15.45 -8.02 9.70
N LEU A 103 16.36 -8.67 10.38
CA LEU A 103 17.11 -8.10 11.49
C LEU A 103 18.34 -7.33 11.00
N SER A 104 18.80 -6.36 11.78
CA SER A 104 20.06 -5.67 11.53
C SER A 104 21.25 -6.59 11.90
N PRO A 105 22.32 -6.61 11.10
CA PRO A 105 23.54 -7.37 11.41
C PRO A 105 24.24 -6.85 12.67
N ALA A 106 25.05 -7.70 13.31
CA ALA A 106 25.83 -7.39 14.50
C ALA A 106 25.01 -6.68 15.61
N SER A 107 23.71 -6.95 15.66
CA SER A 107 22.77 -6.25 16.53
C SER A 107 22.26 -7.16 17.62
N LYS A 108 22.23 -6.65 18.86
CA LYS A 108 21.73 -7.39 20.01
C LYS A 108 20.22 -7.22 20.15
N TYR A 109 19.53 -8.34 20.32
CA TYR A 109 18.08 -8.44 20.52
C TYR A 109 17.77 -9.25 21.77
N TYR A 110 16.53 -9.15 22.24
CA TYR A 110 15.96 -10.00 23.27
C TYR A 110 14.71 -10.71 22.73
N ILE A 111 14.69 -12.03 22.85
CA ILE A 111 13.44 -12.80 22.74
C ILE A 111 12.74 -12.70 24.09
N ILE A 112 11.57 -12.11 24.11
CA ILE A 112 10.80 -11.81 25.30
C ILE A 112 9.57 -12.71 25.31
N LEU A 113 9.38 -13.43 26.44
CA LEU A 113 8.21 -14.30 26.61
C LEU A 113 7.54 -14.03 27.94
N PHE A 114 6.23 -13.99 27.91
CA PHE A 114 5.38 -13.98 29.11
C PHE A 114 3.99 -14.52 28.79
N GLY A 115 3.40 -15.20 29.76
CA GLY A 115 2.03 -15.69 29.67
C GLY A 115 1.03 -14.56 29.75
N VAL A 116 -0.10 -14.73 29.09
CA VAL A 116 -1.23 -13.79 29.13
C VAL A 116 -2.53 -14.51 29.49
N ASP A 117 -3.42 -13.83 30.21
CA ASP A 117 -4.71 -14.38 30.64
C ASP A 117 -5.87 -13.81 29.80
N PRO A 118 -6.43 -14.58 28.85
CA PRO A 118 -7.58 -14.14 28.06
C PRO A 118 -8.80 -13.78 28.91
N ALA A 119 -9.00 -14.48 30.01
CA ALA A 119 -10.14 -14.24 30.93
C ALA A 119 -10.00 -12.93 31.70
N ASN A 120 -8.80 -12.38 31.80
CA ASN A 120 -8.49 -11.14 32.48
C ASN A 120 -7.98 -10.03 31.53
N GLY A 121 -8.50 -9.98 30.31
CA GLY A 121 -8.18 -8.95 29.33
C GLY A 121 -6.73 -8.98 28.84
N TYR A 122 -6.14 -10.18 28.75
CA TYR A 122 -4.77 -10.43 28.30
C TYR A 122 -3.68 -9.76 29.15
N LYS A 123 -3.94 -9.59 30.46
CA LYS A 123 -2.90 -9.19 31.40
C LYS A 123 -1.86 -10.29 31.54
N ALA A 124 -0.61 -9.88 31.78
CA ALA A 124 0.46 -10.83 32.05
C ALA A 124 0.15 -11.65 33.31
N ASN A 125 0.36 -12.96 33.19
CA ASN A 125 0.10 -13.93 34.27
C ASN A 125 1.31 -14.82 34.60
N SER A 126 2.49 -14.50 34.08
CA SER A 126 3.77 -15.15 34.42
C SER A 126 4.89 -14.13 34.60
N ASP A 127 6.03 -14.58 35.11
CA ASP A 127 7.28 -13.83 35.04
C ASP A 127 7.73 -13.69 33.57
N VAL A 128 8.50 -12.65 33.29
CA VAL A 128 9.08 -12.39 31.94
C VAL A 128 10.36 -13.20 31.80
N VAL A 129 10.47 -13.93 30.71
CA VAL A 129 11.71 -14.55 30.27
C VAL A 129 12.32 -13.68 29.16
N LYS A 130 13.58 -13.30 29.31
CA LYS A 130 14.36 -12.55 28.31
C LYS A 130 15.56 -13.38 27.91
N LYS A 131 15.63 -13.76 26.64
CA LYS A 131 16.79 -14.45 26.07
C LYS A 131 17.50 -13.50 25.12
N ASP A 132 18.70 -13.07 25.51
CA ASP A 132 19.53 -12.24 24.65
C ASP A 132 20.13 -13.06 23.50
N VAL A 133 20.25 -12.43 22.36
CA VAL A 133 20.83 -12.99 21.14
C VAL A 133 21.42 -11.86 20.29
N THR A 134 22.53 -12.11 19.64
CA THR A 134 23.16 -11.13 18.75
C THR A 134 23.22 -11.74 17.36
N THR A 135 22.74 -11.02 16.36
CA THR A 135 22.89 -11.42 14.96
C THR A 135 24.36 -11.45 14.57
N GLU A 136 24.69 -12.31 13.62
CA GLU A 136 26.07 -12.37 13.10
C GLU A 136 26.46 -11.06 12.44
N GLU A 137 27.77 -10.84 12.32
CA GLU A 137 28.27 -9.77 11.48
C GLU A 137 27.83 -10.00 10.03
N PHE A 138 27.83 -8.93 9.30
CA PHE A 138 27.47 -8.95 7.91
C PHE A 138 28.50 -9.76 7.10
N GLN A 139 27.99 -10.69 6.28
CA GLN A 139 28.83 -11.40 5.33
C GLN A 139 29.04 -10.51 4.10
N ASP A 140 30.14 -9.77 4.06
CA ASP A 140 30.50 -8.94 2.92
C ASP A 140 30.75 -9.81 1.68
N LEU A 141 29.90 -9.63 0.66
CA LEU A 141 30.30 -9.94 -0.70
C LEU A 141 31.24 -8.83 -1.18
N ASN A 142 32.36 -9.20 -1.75
CA ASN A 142 33.30 -8.26 -2.38
C ASN A 142 32.83 -7.84 -3.78
N ILE A 143 31.55 -7.42 -3.89
CA ILE A 143 31.01 -6.90 -5.14
C ILE A 143 30.76 -5.41 -5.02
N THR A 144 31.23 -4.63 -5.96
CA THR A 144 30.97 -3.20 -6.10
C THR A 144 30.26 -2.94 -7.43
N PHE A 145 29.62 -1.79 -7.55
CA PHE A 145 28.78 -1.47 -8.71
C PHE A 145 29.15 -0.12 -9.29
N GLU A 146 29.29 -0.08 -10.61
CA GLU A 146 29.27 1.13 -11.39
C GLU A 146 27.89 1.25 -12.05
N VAL A 147 27.21 2.39 -11.86
CA VAL A 147 25.89 2.65 -12.41
C VAL A 147 25.94 3.91 -13.24
N GLU A 148 25.89 3.75 -14.56
CA GLU A 148 25.75 4.85 -15.50
C GLU A 148 24.26 5.06 -15.76
N THR A 149 23.75 6.28 -15.54
CA THR A 149 22.36 6.64 -15.82
C THR A 149 22.30 7.66 -16.96
N THR A 150 21.60 7.32 -18.03
CA THR A 150 21.31 8.22 -19.15
C THR A 150 19.83 8.57 -19.14
N VAL A 151 19.50 9.86 -19.12
CA VAL A 151 18.12 10.36 -19.08
C VAL A 151 17.73 10.89 -20.45
N ASP A 152 16.54 10.47 -20.91
CA ASP A 152 15.89 10.98 -22.13
C ASP A 152 14.42 11.31 -21.81
N GLY A 153 14.12 12.60 -21.67
CA GLY A 153 12.82 13.04 -21.18
C GLY A 153 12.51 12.46 -19.80
N ASN A 154 11.37 11.81 -19.66
CA ASN A 154 10.97 11.08 -18.46
C ASN A 154 11.21 9.55 -18.56
N SER A 155 12.22 9.17 -19.33
CA SER A 155 12.76 7.82 -19.34
C SER A 155 14.22 7.84 -18.90
N ALA A 156 14.71 6.74 -18.37
CA ALA A 156 16.11 6.58 -18.01
C ALA A 156 16.61 5.19 -18.36
N THR A 157 17.84 5.12 -18.83
CA THR A 157 18.58 3.87 -19.07
C THR A 157 19.67 3.74 -18.02
N PHE A 158 19.71 2.60 -17.37
CA PHE A 158 20.66 2.27 -16.31
C PHE A 158 21.59 1.17 -16.80
N LYS A 159 22.85 1.51 -17.04
CA LYS A 159 23.89 0.53 -17.35
C LYS A 159 24.62 0.20 -16.06
N ILE A 160 24.47 -1.04 -15.62
CA ILE A 160 25.00 -1.53 -14.35
C ILE A 160 26.14 -2.49 -14.63
N THR A 161 27.31 -2.20 -14.07
CA THR A 161 28.50 -3.03 -14.22
C THR A 161 29.01 -3.44 -12.82
N PRO A 162 28.75 -4.69 -12.38
CA PRO A 162 29.29 -5.21 -11.14
C PRO A 162 30.79 -5.56 -11.31
N SER A 163 31.55 -5.50 -10.22
CA SER A 163 32.98 -5.87 -10.22
C SER A 163 33.22 -7.37 -10.40
N ASN A 164 32.21 -8.21 -10.21
CA ASN A 164 32.23 -9.64 -10.57
C ASN A 164 30.87 -10.06 -11.13
N ASN A 165 30.83 -11.19 -11.86
CA ASN A 165 29.64 -11.67 -12.56
C ASN A 165 28.95 -12.85 -11.86
N ASP A 166 29.47 -13.32 -10.75
CA ASP A 166 28.99 -14.53 -10.10
C ASP A 166 28.01 -14.22 -8.98
N ASP A 167 28.19 -13.08 -8.30
CA ASP A 167 27.35 -12.66 -7.20
C ASP A 167 26.01 -12.11 -7.69
N VAL A 168 24.99 -12.36 -6.88
CA VAL A 168 23.61 -11.90 -7.14
C VAL A 168 23.45 -10.48 -6.62
N TRP A 169 22.74 -9.63 -7.38
CA TRP A 169 22.43 -8.28 -6.99
C TRP A 169 21.00 -7.89 -7.35
N TYR A 170 20.50 -6.88 -6.65
CA TYR A 170 19.19 -6.26 -6.89
C TYR A 170 19.35 -4.75 -7.05
N PHE A 171 18.59 -4.20 -7.97
CA PHE A 171 18.53 -2.77 -8.30
C PHE A 171 17.10 -2.26 -8.20
N THR A 172 16.94 -1.07 -7.64
CA THR A 172 15.66 -0.34 -7.67
C THR A 172 15.89 1.15 -7.90
N THR A 173 14.91 1.82 -8.49
CA THR A 173 14.89 3.26 -8.67
C THR A 173 13.52 3.80 -8.27
N LEU A 174 13.49 4.91 -7.53
CA LEU A 174 12.26 5.51 -7.02
C LEU A 174 12.43 7.02 -6.82
N PRO A 175 11.33 7.79 -6.75
CA PRO A 175 11.42 9.22 -6.43
C PRO A 175 12.19 9.46 -5.13
N LYS A 176 13.18 10.35 -5.19
CA LYS A 176 14.04 10.66 -4.03
C LYS A 176 13.24 11.18 -2.84
N ALA A 177 12.17 11.93 -3.08
CA ALA A 177 11.27 12.39 -2.02
C ALA A 177 10.64 11.22 -1.23
N THR A 178 10.33 10.10 -1.89
CA THR A 178 9.85 8.87 -1.21
C THR A 178 10.97 8.30 -0.35
N TYR A 179 12.17 8.13 -0.90
CA TYR A 179 13.32 7.67 -0.13
C TYR A 179 13.56 8.53 1.12
N ASP A 180 13.63 9.86 0.93
CA ASP A 180 13.88 10.80 2.03
C ASP A 180 12.79 10.72 3.10
N ALA A 181 11.51 10.57 2.74
CA ALA A 181 10.41 10.45 3.70
C ALA A 181 10.53 9.23 4.63
N TYR A 182 11.10 8.12 4.13
CA TYR A 182 11.31 6.92 4.93
C TYR A 182 12.63 6.90 5.70
N THR A 183 13.67 7.57 5.19
CA THR A 183 15.03 7.51 5.75
C THR A 183 15.42 8.74 6.57
N ASP A 184 14.61 9.82 6.57
CA ASP A 184 14.87 11.00 7.37
C ASP A 184 14.97 10.63 8.86
N PRO A 185 16.13 10.89 9.53
CA PRO A 185 16.31 10.62 10.96
C PRO A 185 15.33 11.40 11.86
N ALA A 186 14.79 12.51 11.37
CA ALA A 186 13.77 13.31 12.05
C ALA A 186 12.35 12.91 11.68
N GLY A 187 12.20 12.05 10.65
CA GLY A 187 10.91 11.58 10.12
C GLY A 187 10.22 10.55 11.00
N GLN A 188 9.07 10.09 10.52
CA GLN A 188 8.26 9.09 11.21
C GLN A 188 8.91 7.69 11.19
N TYR A 189 9.46 7.27 10.04
CA TYR A 189 9.91 5.90 9.81
C TYR A 189 11.37 5.66 10.22
N LYS A 190 12.26 6.63 10.02
CA LYS A 190 13.69 6.62 10.41
C LYS A 190 14.44 5.36 9.96
N MET A 191 14.09 4.82 8.79
CA MET A 191 14.71 3.63 8.27
C MET A 191 16.16 3.91 7.87
N GLU A 192 17.07 2.97 8.15
CA GLU A 192 18.38 2.96 7.52
C GLU A 192 18.23 2.57 6.02
N THR A 193 19.16 3.04 5.18
CA THR A 193 19.16 2.77 3.73
C THR A 193 18.96 1.29 3.40
N ARG A 194 19.60 0.41 4.17
CA ARG A 194 19.50 -1.05 4.03
C ARG A 194 18.11 -1.56 4.36
N GLN A 195 17.51 -1.10 5.45
CA GLN A 195 16.14 -1.47 5.84
C GLN A 195 15.13 -1.00 4.81
N PHE A 196 15.34 0.22 4.29
CA PHE A 196 14.47 0.76 3.24
C PHE A 196 14.58 -0.05 1.94
N MET A 197 15.78 -0.47 1.53
CA MET A 197 15.97 -1.33 0.36
C MET A 197 15.26 -2.69 0.50
N LEU A 198 15.35 -3.31 1.68
CA LEU A 198 14.61 -4.55 1.98
C LEU A 198 13.08 -4.32 1.94
N PHE A 199 12.62 -3.20 2.45
CA PHE A 199 11.21 -2.82 2.35
C PHE A 199 10.77 -2.70 0.88
N CYS A 200 11.52 -1.99 0.02
CA CYS A 200 11.22 -1.88 -1.40
C CYS A 200 11.19 -3.24 -2.09
N LEU A 201 12.17 -4.10 -1.81
CA LEU A 201 12.25 -5.46 -2.33
C LEU A 201 11.00 -6.29 -1.94
N GLN A 202 10.58 -6.20 -0.68
CA GLN A 202 9.40 -6.92 -0.20
C GLN A 202 8.13 -6.43 -0.89
N GLN A 203 7.97 -5.11 -1.08
CA GLN A 203 6.83 -4.54 -1.80
C GLN A 203 6.80 -5.00 -3.27
N GLU A 204 7.96 -5.08 -3.92
CA GLU A 204 8.05 -5.56 -5.31
C GLU A 204 7.70 -7.05 -5.42
N ILE A 205 8.19 -7.88 -4.51
CA ILE A 205 7.85 -9.31 -4.44
C ILE A 205 6.34 -9.49 -4.29
N GLU A 206 5.73 -8.77 -3.36
CA GLU A 206 4.30 -8.88 -3.10
C GLU A 206 3.46 -8.38 -4.28
N ALA A 207 3.83 -7.27 -4.90
CA ALA A 207 3.14 -6.76 -6.09
C ALA A 207 3.16 -7.77 -7.25
N ARG A 208 4.28 -8.47 -7.46
CA ARG A 208 4.40 -9.51 -8.50
C ARG A 208 3.60 -10.78 -8.15
N ARG A 209 3.54 -11.16 -6.87
CA ARG A 209 2.66 -12.24 -6.41
C ARG A 209 1.18 -11.94 -6.69
N GLN A 210 0.73 -10.72 -6.44
CA GLN A 210 -0.62 -10.27 -6.75
C GLN A 210 -0.93 -10.30 -8.25
N GLN A 211 0.10 -10.20 -9.10
CA GLN A 211 -0.01 -10.38 -10.56
C GLN A 211 -0.02 -11.87 -10.98
N GLY A 212 0.07 -12.80 -10.02
CA GLY A 212 0.02 -14.24 -10.26
C GLY A 212 1.36 -14.89 -10.61
N MET A 213 2.48 -14.20 -10.44
CA MET A 213 3.81 -14.78 -10.65
C MET A 213 4.19 -15.74 -9.51
N SER A 214 4.81 -16.85 -9.85
CA SER A 214 5.40 -17.77 -8.87
C SER A 214 6.66 -17.19 -8.23
N ASP A 215 7.03 -17.65 -7.04
CA ASP A 215 8.24 -17.18 -6.34
C ASP A 215 9.50 -17.37 -7.20
N THR A 216 9.62 -18.46 -7.95
CA THR A 216 10.75 -18.69 -8.86
C THR A 216 10.80 -17.66 -9.99
N GLU A 217 9.68 -17.33 -10.61
CA GLU A 217 9.60 -16.29 -11.65
C GLU A 217 9.96 -14.93 -11.09
N ILE A 218 9.47 -14.60 -9.89
CA ILE A 218 9.76 -13.36 -9.18
C ILE A 218 11.28 -13.25 -8.92
N MET A 219 11.89 -14.28 -8.33
CA MET A 219 13.32 -14.28 -8.02
C MET A 219 14.18 -14.09 -9.29
N ASN A 220 13.82 -14.75 -10.39
CA ASN A 220 14.53 -14.60 -11.67
C ASN A 220 14.32 -13.23 -12.32
N ALA A 221 13.21 -12.55 -12.04
CA ALA A 221 12.88 -11.25 -12.61
C ALA A 221 13.55 -10.07 -11.89
N ILE A 222 13.80 -10.20 -10.58
CA ILE A 222 14.28 -9.09 -9.74
C ILE A 222 15.73 -9.20 -9.34
N PHE A 223 16.30 -10.41 -9.29
CA PHE A 223 17.71 -10.64 -8.99
C PHE A 223 18.52 -10.91 -10.26
N HIS A 224 19.64 -10.25 -10.34
CA HIS A 224 20.50 -10.27 -11.53
C HIS A 224 21.91 -10.75 -11.21
N LYS A 225 22.65 -11.13 -12.26
CA LYS A 225 24.07 -11.45 -12.24
C LYS A 225 24.75 -10.80 -13.43
N GLY A 226 26.02 -10.43 -13.25
CA GLY A 226 26.80 -9.81 -14.32
C GLY A 226 26.29 -8.43 -14.73
N ALA A 227 26.84 -7.88 -15.81
CA ALA A 227 26.46 -6.57 -16.32
C ALA A 227 25.09 -6.62 -16.99
N LEU A 228 24.29 -5.58 -16.77
CA LEU A 228 22.94 -5.48 -17.30
C LEU A 228 22.60 -4.02 -17.65
N GLU A 229 21.78 -3.86 -18.67
CA GLU A 229 21.15 -2.59 -19.01
C GLU A 229 19.65 -2.69 -18.75
N LEU A 230 19.13 -1.76 -17.94
CA LEU A 230 17.72 -1.67 -17.57
C LEU A 230 17.14 -0.37 -18.09
N GLU A 231 15.87 -0.37 -18.42
CA GLU A 231 15.16 0.81 -18.90
C GLU A 231 13.95 1.12 -18.02
N GLY A 232 13.89 2.35 -17.54
CA GLY A 232 12.73 2.91 -16.84
C GLY A 232 11.98 3.86 -17.76
N LYS A 233 10.72 3.54 -18.08
CA LYS A 233 9.84 4.35 -18.94
C LYS A 233 8.70 4.95 -18.14
N GLY A 234 8.22 6.11 -18.58
CA GLY A 234 7.05 6.75 -17.98
C GLY A 234 7.27 7.16 -16.53
N LEU A 235 8.52 7.45 -16.17
CA LEU A 235 8.85 7.99 -14.85
C LEU A 235 8.17 9.34 -14.67
N THR A 236 7.97 9.78 -13.44
CA THR A 236 7.44 11.13 -13.18
C THR A 236 8.38 12.17 -13.76
N ALA A 237 7.85 13.05 -14.60
CA ALA A 237 8.62 14.10 -15.24
C ALA A 237 9.16 15.12 -14.22
N ASN A 238 10.32 15.73 -14.55
CA ASN A 238 10.97 16.76 -13.75
C ASN A 238 11.15 16.38 -12.27
N THR A 239 11.43 15.12 -12.00
CA THR A 239 11.50 14.55 -10.65
C THR A 239 12.89 13.99 -10.37
N GLU A 240 13.43 14.29 -9.21
CA GLU A 240 14.66 13.68 -8.71
C GLU A 240 14.38 12.25 -8.27
N TYR A 241 15.18 11.32 -8.76
CA TYR A 241 15.15 9.90 -8.45
C TYR A 241 16.42 9.46 -7.75
N ILE A 242 16.33 8.39 -6.97
CA ILE A 242 17.47 7.69 -6.38
C ILE A 242 17.48 6.25 -6.87
N ASN A 243 18.64 5.82 -7.34
CA ASN A 243 18.96 4.43 -7.59
C ASN A 243 19.53 3.82 -6.32
N GLN A 244 19.16 2.60 -6.03
CA GLN A 244 19.73 1.78 -4.97
C GLN A 244 20.15 0.44 -5.56
N ILE A 245 21.35 -0.02 -5.24
CA ILE A 245 21.88 -1.31 -5.68
C ILE A 245 22.69 -1.95 -4.56
N ALA A 246 22.52 -3.25 -4.37
CA ALA A 246 23.30 -4.03 -3.42
C ALA A 246 23.45 -5.48 -3.90
N GLY A 247 24.52 -6.14 -3.42
CA GLY A 247 24.70 -7.56 -3.56
C GLY A 247 23.86 -8.33 -2.53
N PHE A 248 23.40 -9.51 -2.92
CA PHE A 248 22.54 -10.36 -2.10
C PHE A 248 23.04 -11.79 -2.05
N ILE A 249 22.84 -12.45 -0.92
CA ILE A 249 22.93 -13.90 -0.77
C ILE A 249 21.53 -14.47 -0.76
N ILE A 250 21.30 -15.47 -1.60
CA ILE A 250 20.04 -16.23 -1.65
C ILE A 250 20.38 -17.66 -1.23
N THR A 251 19.78 -18.11 -0.12
CA THR A 251 20.01 -19.47 0.35
C THR A 251 19.22 -20.49 -0.49
N PRO A 252 19.59 -21.78 -0.45
CA PRO A 252 18.83 -22.83 -1.14
C PRO A 252 17.36 -22.89 -0.71
N GLU A 253 17.03 -22.46 0.51
CA GLU A 253 15.68 -22.39 1.06
C GLU A 253 14.93 -21.14 0.59
N GLY A 254 15.55 -20.29 -0.24
CA GLY A 254 14.95 -19.08 -0.79
C GLY A 254 15.00 -17.86 0.14
N GLN A 255 15.83 -17.90 1.20
CA GLN A 255 16.04 -16.73 2.05
C GLN A 255 16.94 -15.72 1.36
N VAL A 256 16.59 -14.46 1.45
CA VAL A 256 17.27 -13.35 0.79
C VAL A 256 17.89 -12.44 1.85
N THR A 257 19.18 -12.19 1.75
CA THR A 257 19.91 -11.31 2.67
C THR A 257 20.77 -10.33 1.87
N ILE A 258 20.71 -9.04 2.22
CA ILE A 258 21.65 -8.05 1.66
C ILE A 258 23.05 -8.40 2.15
N ALA A 259 23.99 -8.46 1.22
CA ALA A 259 25.35 -8.91 1.46
C ALA A 259 26.44 -7.87 1.10
N THR A 260 26.05 -6.62 0.85
CA THR A 260 26.94 -5.45 0.68
C THR A 260 26.34 -4.22 1.33
N ASP A 261 27.10 -3.15 1.40
CA ASP A 261 26.49 -1.82 1.55
C ASP A 261 25.60 -1.50 0.36
N VAL A 262 24.61 -0.64 0.59
CA VAL A 262 23.74 -0.15 -0.48
C VAL A 262 24.43 1.03 -1.17
N THR A 263 24.80 0.84 -2.43
CA THR A 263 25.27 1.94 -3.28
C THR A 263 24.07 2.74 -3.78
N THR A 264 24.16 4.06 -3.68
CA THR A 264 23.12 4.98 -4.14
C THR A 264 23.66 5.98 -5.14
N THR A 265 22.88 6.29 -6.18
CA THR A 265 23.15 7.39 -7.12
C THR A 265 21.85 8.14 -7.39
N THR A 266 21.92 9.41 -7.77
CA THR A 266 20.73 10.21 -8.08
C THR A 266 20.76 10.72 -9.52
N TYR A 267 19.59 10.96 -10.06
CA TYR A 267 19.38 11.59 -11.37
C TYR A 267 18.05 12.34 -11.37
N THR A 268 17.86 13.23 -12.34
CA THR A 268 16.61 13.98 -12.49
C THR A 268 16.05 13.73 -13.88
N THR A 269 14.79 13.34 -13.95
CA THR A 269 14.07 13.18 -15.22
C THR A 269 13.78 14.55 -15.86
N GLY A 270 13.70 14.57 -17.19
CA GLY A 270 13.23 15.74 -17.93
C GLY A 270 11.71 15.77 -18.09
N ASN A 271 11.23 16.55 -19.05
CA ASN A 271 9.80 16.60 -19.40
C ASN A 271 9.32 15.24 -19.92
N ALA A 272 8.01 14.96 -19.78
CA ALA A 272 7.40 13.81 -20.42
C ALA A 272 7.58 13.89 -21.94
N GLN A 273 7.87 12.75 -22.57
CA GLN A 273 8.02 12.69 -24.02
C GLN A 273 6.67 12.92 -24.69
N ALA A 274 6.63 13.86 -25.65
CA ALA A 274 5.43 14.10 -26.44
C ALA A 274 5.08 12.85 -27.27
N GLN A 275 3.80 12.51 -27.31
CA GLN A 275 3.25 11.43 -28.10
C GLN A 275 2.36 11.99 -29.22
N ASP A 276 2.34 11.33 -30.36
CA ASP A 276 1.56 11.77 -31.53
C ASP A 276 0.22 11.01 -31.60
N PHE A 277 -0.68 11.35 -30.67
CA PHE A 277 -2.07 10.91 -30.71
C PHE A 277 -2.99 11.99 -30.16
N THR A 278 -4.27 11.87 -30.48
CA THR A 278 -5.31 12.82 -30.08
C THR A 278 -6.61 12.07 -29.76
N PHE A 279 -7.67 12.81 -29.49
CA PHE A 279 -8.97 12.27 -29.08
C PHE A 279 -10.09 12.82 -29.93
N GLU A 280 -11.06 11.98 -30.23
CA GLU A 280 -12.40 12.40 -30.63
C GLU A 280 -13.33 12.29 -29.40
N ILE A 281 -13.83 13.44 -28.94
CA ILE A 281 -14.80 13.51 -27.84
C ILE A 281 -16.17 13.79 -28.44
N THR A 282 -17.12 12.94 -28.16
CA THR A 282 -18.52 13.12 -28.58
C THR A 282 -19.41 13.24 -27.35
N VAL A 283 -20.16 14.35 -27.27
CA VAL A 283 -21.26 14.51 -26.32
C VAL A 283 -22.57 14.38 -27.10
N GLY A 284 -23.31 13.32 -26.81
CA GLY A 284 -24.59 12.99 -27.46
C GLY A 284 -25.78 13.52 -26.69
N GLU A 285 -26.76 12.64 -26.45
CA GLU A 285 -27.96 13.01 -25.70
C GLU A 285 -27.63 13.48 -24.29
N VAL A 286 -28.05 14.71 -23.95
CA VAL A 286 -27.86 15.33 -22.64
C VAL A 286 -29.19 15.39 -21.91
N GLU A 287 -29.21 15.00 -20.66
CA GLU A 287 -30.34 15.05 -19.73
C GLU A 287 -29.99 16.00 -18.55
N ALA A 288 -30.91 16.13 -17.59
CA ALA A 288 -30.69 16.95 -16.41
C ALA A 288 -29.48 16.46 -15.55
N MET A 289 -29.37 15.13 -15.39
CA MET A 289 -28.38 14.50 -14.49
C MET A 289 -27.53 13.44 -15.18
N ASN A 290 -27.61 13.31 -16.51
CA ASN A 290 -26.83 12.35 -17.27
C ASN A 290 -26.45 12.94 -18.64
N ALA A 291 -25.37 12.47 -19.23
CA ALA A 291 -25.00 12.77 -20.61
C ALA A 291 -24.42 11.53 -21.30
N ALA A 292 -24.72 11.37 -22.57
CA ALA A 292 -24.07 10.38 -23.42
C ALA A 292 -22.69 10.92 -23.81
N ILE A 293 -21.62 10.28 -23.33
CA ILE A 293 -20.24 10.73 -23.58
C ILE A 293 -19.43 9.56 -24.16
N LYS A 294 -18.70 9.86 -25.22
CA LYS A 294 -17.76 8.91 -25.81
C LYS A 294 -16.42 9.58 -26.10
N ILE A 295 -15.33 8.91 -25.71
CA ILE A 295 -13.96 9.37 -25.93
C ILE A 295 -13.22 8.27 -26.68
N VAL A 296 -12.70 8.60 -27.86
CA VAL A 296 -11.98 7.68 -28.74
C VAL A 296 -10.56 8.23 -28.93
N PRO A 297 -9.53 7.62 -28.32
CA PRO A 297 -8.15 7.97 -28.64
C PRO A 297 -7.79 7.46 -30.03
N THR A 298 -6.96 8.21 -30.80
CA THR A 298 -6.45 7.75 -32.09
C THR A 298 -5.41 6.62 -31.95
N ASP A 299 -4.83 6.44 -30.76
CA ASP A 299 -4.03 5.29 -30.35
C ASP A 299 -4.67 4.64 -29.12
N GLU A 300 -5.34 3.50 -29.29
CA GLU A 300 -6.02 2.77 -28.22
C GLU A 300 -5.06 2.14 -27.19
N THR A 301 -3.76 2.04 -27.51
CA THR A 301 -2.73 1.49 -26.60
C THR A 301 -2.14 2.55 -25.69
N ALA A 302 -2.25 3.81 -26.06
CA ALA A 302 -1.73 4.95 -25.31
C ALA A 302 -2.50 5.14 -24.01
N THR A 303 -1.79 5.64 -22.99
CA THR A 303 -2.38 5.94 -21.69
C THR A 303 -2.80 7.41 -21.63
N PHE A 304 -3.98 7.66 -21.11
CA PHE A 304 -4.53 9.02 -21.03
C PHE A 304 -5.38 9.23 -19.77
N CYS A 305 -5.55 10.48 -19.40
CA CYS A 305 -6.52 10.94 -18.41
C CYS A 305 -7.73 11.58 -19.12
N TRP A 306 -8.92 11.38 -18.58
CA TRP A 306 -10.09 12.13 -18.96
C TRP A 306 -10.94 12.48 -17.74
N MET A 307 -11.71 13.57 -17.84
CA MET A 307 -12.55 14.04 -16.76
C MET A 307 -13.78 14.79 -17.31
N VAL A 308 -14.87 14.71 -16.55
CA VAL A 308 -16.05 15.58 -16.71
C VAL A 308 -16.23 16.34 -15.41
N ALA A 309 -16.38 17.66 -15.50
CA ALA A 309 -16.66 18.46 -14.32
C ALA A 309 -17.41 19.76 -14.70
N PRO A 310 -18.04 20.45 -13.73
CA PRO A 310 -18.64 21.76 -13.95
C PRO A 310 -17.62 22.77 -14.49
N TRP A 311 -18.07 23.61 -15.43
CA TRP A 311 -17.22 24.58 -16.10
C TRP A 311 -17.73 26.02 -15.88
N ASP A 312 -16.83 26.91 -15.52
CA ASP A 312 -17.16 28.32 -15.26
C ASP A 312 -17.10 29.20 -16.54
N GLY A 313 -16.71 28.62 -17.67
CA GLY A 313 -16.59 29.34 -18.94
C GLY A 313 -15.35 30.22 -19.07
N GLN A 314 -14.41 30.17 -18.11
CA GLN A 314 -13.25 31.09 -18.06
C GLN A 314 -11.96 30.46 -18.55
N LYS A 315 -11.74 29.16 -18.29
CA LYS A 315 -10.47 28.50 -18.52
C LYS A 315 -10.40 27.84 -19.90
N THR A 316 -9.23 27.96 -20.51
CA THR A 316 -8.89 27.20 -21.72
C THR A 316 -8.68 25.71 -21.39
N ALA A 317 -8.70 24.84 -22.41
CA ALA A 317 -8.42 23.42 -22.25
C ALA A 317 -7.06 23.15 -21.57
N THR A 318 -6.04 23.95 -21.91
CA THR A 318 -4.69 23.82 -21.28
C THR A 318 -4.74 24.21 -19.80
N GLU A 319 -5.39 25.29 -19.43
CA GLU A 319 -5.50 25.69 -18.02
C GLU A 319 -6.30 24.68 -17.19
N VAL A 320 -7.35 24.09 -17.75
CA VAL A 320 -8.11 23.00 -17.11
C VAL A 320 -7.23 21.76 -16.93
N MET A 321 -6.47 21.38 -17.95
CA MET A 321 -5.52 20.27 -17.87
C MET A 321 -4.46 20.51 -16.79
N ASP A 322 -3.89 21.71 -16.73
CA ASP A 322 -2.86 22.09 -15.75
C ASP A 322 -3.41 22.00 -14.32
N ASP A 323 -4.64 22.44 -14.08
CA ASP A 323 -5.31 22.30 -12.78
C ASP A 323 -5.52 20.82 -12.40
N ILE A 324 -5.96 19.99 -13.35
CA ILE A 324 -6.14 18.55 -13.13
C ILE A 324 -4.81 17.91 -12.76
N VAL A 325 -3.75 18.23 -13.48
CA VAL A 325 -2.41 17.70 -13.20
C VAL A 325 -1.90 18.18 -11.84
N ALA A 326 -2.09 19.45 -11.50
CA ALA A 326 -1.71 19.99 -10.21
C ALA A 326 -2.44 19.31 -9.03
N GLN A 327 -3.72 19.01 -9.21
CA GLN A 327 -4.55 18.39 -8.17
C GLN A 327 -4.39 16.87 -8.09
N TYR A 328 -4.32 16.19 -9.22
CA TYR A 328 -4.40 14.73 -9.31
C TYR A 328 -3.13 14.05 -9.83
N GLY A 329 -2.07 14.80 -10.15
CA GLY A 329 -0.83 14.26 -10.74
C GLY A 329 -0.22 13.10 -9.94
N ASN A 330 -0.24 13.18 -8.61
CA ASN A 330 0.24 12.09 -7.76
C ASN A 330 -0.59 10.82 -7.88
N PHE A 331 -1.90 10.92 -8.07
CA PHE A 331 -2.77 9.77 -8.32
C PHE A 331 -2.51 9.16 -9.70
N MET A 332 -2.35 10.02 -10.71
CA MET A 332 -2.03 9.58 -12.08
C MET A 332 -0.65 8.91 -12.16
N ASN A 333 0.35 9.39 -11.44
CA ASN A 333 1.67 8.76 -11.36
C ASN A 333 1.64 7.37 -10.69
N ASN A 334 0.62 7.10 -9.87
CA ASN A 334 0.36 5.78 -9.29
C ASN A 334 -0.62 4.93 -10.11
N GLY A 335 -0.94 5.36 -11.34
CA GLY A 335 -1.82 4.64 -12.25
C GLY A 335 -3.32 4.85 -12.05
N ALA A 336 -3.74 5.60 -11.03
CA ALA A 336 -5.14 5.96 -10.85
C ALA A 336 -5.57 7.04 -11.87
N MET A 337 -6.84 7.04 -12.28
CA MET A 337 -7.39 7.97 -13.27
C MET A 337 -6.73 7.90 -14.66
N LEU A 338 -6.02 6.81 -14.95
CA LEU A 338 -5.43 6.54 -16.25
C LEU A 338 -6.21 5.45 -16.98
N TYR A 339 -6.46 5.70 -18.24
CA TYR A 339 -7.32 4.87 -19.10
C TYR A 339 -6.59 4.51 -20.39
N LYS A 340 -7.06 3.44 -21.04
CA LYS A 340 -6.65 3.01 -22.40
C LYS A 340 -7.90 2.65 -23.19
N GLY A 341 -7.80 2.72 -24.50
CA GLY A 341 -8.88 2.37 -25.40
C GLY A 341 -10.10 3.30 -25.31
N VAL A 342 -11.16 2.93 -25.96
CA VAL A 342 -12.40 3.72 -26.04
C VAL A 342 -13.10 3.77 -24.68
N GLN A 343 -13.48 4.97 -24.25
CA GLN A 343 -14.36 5.20 -23.11
C GLN A 343 -15.74 5.51 -23.62
N ASP A 344 -16.71 4.65 -23.35
CA ASP A 344 -18.06 4.73 -23.90
C ASP A 344 -19.12 4.75 -22.80
N TYR A 345 -19.80 5.87 -22.65
CA TYR A 345 -20.90 6.12 -21.71
C TYR A 345 -22.13 6.63 -22.48
N THR A 346 -22.50 5.98 -23.58
CA THR A 346 -23.59 6.45 -24.45
C THR A 346 -24.97 5.90 -24.08
N GLY A 347 -25.05 4.91 -23.20
CA GLY A 347 -26.34 4.27 -22.86
C GLY A 347 -26.87 3.33 -23.94
N GLY A 348 -26.01 2.94 -24.91
CA GLY A 348 -26.35 2.08 -26.04
C GLY A 348 -25.93 0.60 -25.85
N PRO A 349 -26.06 -0.22 -26.90
CA PRO A 349 -25.60 -1.59 -26.91
C PRO A 349 -24.07 -1.64 -26.64
N GLY A 350 -23.63 -2.33 -25.58
CA GLY A 350 -22.23 -2.42 -25.16
C GLY A 350 -21.82 -1.39 -24.10
N SER A 351 -22.62 -0.34 -23.89
CA SER A 351 -22.42 0.63 -22.82
C SER A 351 -23.77 1.07 -22.25
N PRO A 352 -24.37 0.31 -21.34
CA PRO A 352 -25.76 0.52 -20.90
C PRO A 352 -25.97 1.78 -20.03
N TYR A 353 -24.89 2.45 -19.61
CA TYR A 353 -24.94 3.58 -18.70
C TYR A 353 -24.49 4.86 -19.40
N LYS A 354 -25.25 5.96 -19.22
CA LYS A 354 -24.79 7.31 -19.49
C LYS A 354 -23.93 7.83 -18.35
N TYR A 355 -23.07 8.79 -18.63
CA TYR A 355 -22.27 9.45 -17.61
C TYR A 355 -23.18 10.25 -16.67
N LYS A 356 -23.01 10.04 -15.35
CA LYS A 356 -23.79 10.73 -14.32
C LYS A 356 -23.19 12.10 -14.05
N LEU A 357 -24.03 13.15 -14.09
CA LEU A 357 -23.67 14.53 -13.78
C LEU A 357 -23.99 14.87 -12.33
N ASP A 358 -23.30 15.87 -11.79
CA ASP A 358 -23.45 16.31 -10.40
C ASP A 358 -24.64 17.27 -10.21
N ALA A 359 -24.98 18.04 -11.24
CA ALA A 359 -26.03 19.06 -11.17
C ALA A 359 -26.74 19.22 -12.50
N ALA A 360 -28.03 19.61 -12.43
CA ALA A 360 -28.83 20.05 -13.55
C ALA A 360 -28.58 21.53 -13.88
N ASP A 361 -28.95 21.96 -15.08
CA ASP A 361 -28.86 23.36 -15.56
C ASP A 361 -27.44 23.97 -15.37
N THR A 362 -26.42 23.15 -15.59
CA THR A 362 -25.04 23.47 -15.31
C THR A 362 -24.17 23.26 -16.55
N ASP A 363 -23.24 24.18 -16.79
CA ASP A 363 -22.23 24.02 -17.83
C ASP A 363 -21.15 23.05 -17.37
N TYR A 364 -20.75 22.17 -18.27
CA TYR A 364 -19.74 21.12 -18.05
C TYR A 364 -18.68 21.14 -19.13
N TYR A 365 -17.50 20.66 -18.80
CA TYR A 365 -16.52 20.24 -19.79
C TYR A 365 -16.30 18.72 -19.74
N VAL A 366 -15.92 18.16 -20.88
CA VAL A 366 -15.27 16.85 -21.02
C VAL A 366 -13.89 17.12 -21.58
N ILE A 367 -12.85 16.68 -20.89
CA ILE A 367 -11.47 16.84 -21.32
C ILE A 367 -10.74 15.50 -21.35
N ALA A 368 -9.84 15.34 -22.35
CA ALA A 368 -8.94 14.20 -22.43
C ALA A 368 -7.55 14.67 -22.88
N PHE A 369 -6.51 14.09 -22.30
CA PHE A 369 -5.12 14.34 -22.64
C PHE A 369 -4.23 13.13 -22.32
N GLY A 370 -3.21 12.91 -23.13
CA GLY A 370 -2.23 11.85 -22.93
C GLY A 370 -1.40 12.06 -21.67
N TYR A 371 -1.16 11.00 -20.92
CA TYR A 371 -0.37 11.05 -19.71
C TYR A 371 0.45 9.78 -19.49
N ALA A 372 1.77 9.97 -19.31
CA ALA A 372 2.70 8.91 -18.97
C ALA A 372 3.81 9.48 -18.07
N GLY A 373 3.55 9.59 -16.75
CA GLY A 373 4.41 10.26 -15.78
C GLY A 373 4.48 11.79 -15.95
N GLY A 374 3.72 12.33 -16.86
CA GLY A 374 3.55 13.74 -17.21
C GLY A 374 2.67 13.84 -18.45
N VAL A 375 2.30 15.06 -18.83
CA VAL A 375 1.45 15.31 -20.01
C VAL A 375 2.22 14.96 -21.27
N THR A 376 1.64 14.16 -22.17
CA THR A 376 2.25 13.69 -23.41
C THR A 376 1.58 14.24 -24.68
N THR A 377 0.34 14.75 -24.60
CA THR A 377 -0.37 15.36 -25.74
C THR A 377 -1.01 16.68 -25.32
N ALA A 378 -1.33 17.52 -26.30
CA ALA A 378 -2.25 18.62 -26.08
C ALA A 378 -3.63 18.10 -25.60
N PRO A 379 -4.37 18.85 -24.75
CA PRO A 379 -5.70 18.46 -24.35
C PRO A 379 -6.73 18.68 -25.46
N VAL A 380 -7.71 17.79 -25.54
CA VAL A 380 -8.94 17.99 -26.29
C VAL A 380 -10.07 18.19 -25.30
N MET A 381 -10.89 19.22 -25.47
CA MET A 381 -11.98 19.57 -24.56
C MET A 381 -13.24 19.92 -25.35
N GLU A 382 -14.35 19.34 -24.95
CA GLU A 382 -15.69 19.69 -25.41
C GLU A 382 -16.53 20.21 -24.22
N THR A 383 -17.46 21.11 -24.51
CA THR A 383 -18.32 21.70 -23.47
C THR A 383 -19.79 21.46 -23.80
N PHE A 384 -20.58 21.31 -22.77
CA PHE A 384 -22.04 21.13 -22.91
C PHE A 384 -22.75 21.67 -21.67
N ARG A 385 -24.09 21.85 -21.77
CA ARG A 385 -24.93 22.24 -20.65
C ARG A 385 -25.91 21.14 -20.36
N SER A 386 -26.04 20.71 -19.10
CA SER A 386 -27.08 19.80 -18.66
C SER A 386 -28.46 20.49 -18.72
N LEU A 387 -29.52 19.72 -18.99
CA LEU A 387 -30.85 20.24 -18.99
C LEU A 387 -31.29 20.67 -17.59
N ALA A 388 -32.24 21.58 -17.52
CA ALA A 388 -32.89 21.89 -16.25
C ALA A 388 -33.61 20.64 -15.71
N ALA A 389 -33.60 20.46 -14.40
CA ALA A 389 -34.44 19.44 -13.78
C ALA A 389 -35.91 19.73 -14.06
N PRO A 390 -36.75 18.71 -14.29
CA PRO A 390 -38.18 18.89 -14.41
C PRO A 390 -38.68 19.63 -13.15
N ASP A 391 -39.56 20.62 -13.36
CA ASP A 391 -40.20 21.29 -12.25
C ASP A 391 -41.19 20.31 -11.58
N PRO A 392 -40.96 19.93 -10.31
CA PRO A 392 -41.86 19.01 -9.61
C PRO A 392 -43.28 19.52 -9.51
N GLU A 393 -43.48 20.85 -9.53
CA GLU A 393 -44.80 21.46 -9.48
C GLU A 393 -45.56 21.37 -10.82
N SER A 394 -44.87 21.15 -11.94
CA SER A 394 -45.44 20.95 -13.28
C SER A 394 -45.91 19.51 -13.52
N THR A 395 -45.38 18.56 -12.78
CA THR A 395 -45.72 17.14 -12.97
C THR A 395 -47.07 16.82 -12.34
N THR A 396 -48.02 16.41 -13.15
CA THR A 396 -49.32 15.93 -12.68
C THR A 396 -49.42 14.42 -12.86
N PHE A 397 -50.24 13.80 -12.04
CA PHE A 397 -50.46 12.36 -12.08
C PHE A 397 -51.90 12.03 -12.35
N GLN A 398 -52.15 11.21 -13.37
CA GLN A 398 -53.44 10.57 -13.54
C GLN A 398 -53.41 9.21 -12.81
N ILE A 399 -54.35 9.04 -11.87
CA ILE A 399 -54.45 7.80 -11.12
C ILE A 399 -55.77 7.14 -11.47
N THR A 400 -55.72 5.94 -12.03
CA THR A 400 -56.87 5.13 -12.35
C THR A 400 -56.93 3.89 -11.49
N ALA A 401 -57.97 3.75 -10.69
CA ALA A 401 -58.16 2.54 -9.87
C ALA A 401 -59.07 1.55 -10.61
N SER A 402 -58.69 0.28 -10.61
CA SER A 402 -59.44 -0.84 -11.20
C SER A 402 -59.44 -2.03 -10.21
N ASP A 403 -60.21 -3.08 -10.54
CA ASP A 403 -60.33 -4.31 -9.77
C ASP A 403 -60.60 -4.10 -8.28
N ILE A 404 -61.45 -3.14 -7.98
CA ILE A 404 -61.75 -2.76 -6.61
C ILE A 404 -62.54 -3.87 -5.92
N SER A 405 -61.98 -4.39 -4.80
CA SER A 405 -62.58 -5.41 -3.97
C SER A 405 -62.51 -5.01 -2.49
N PRO A 406 -63.18 -5.71 -1.58
CA PRO A 406 -63.05 -5.45 -0.13
C PRO A 406 -61.66 -5.64 0.43
N TYR A 407 -60.75 -6.28 -0.31
CA TYR A 407 -59.43 -6.66 0.14
C TYR A 407 -58.28 -5.99 -0.64
N GLY A 408 -58.58 -5.22 -1.69
CA GLY A 408 -57.57 -4.57 -2.51
C GLY A 408 -58.08 -3.94 -3.78
N PHE A 409 -57.23 -3.23 -4.49
CA PHE A 409 -57.49 -2.64 -5.80
C PHE A 409 -56.20 -2.61 -6.61
N SER A 410 -56.30 -2.51 -7.92
CA SER A 410 -55.19 -2.20 -8.81
C SER A 410 -55.21 -0.69 -9.08
N ALA A 411 -54.02 -0.06 -9.09
CA ALA A 411 -53.90 1.34 -9.46
C ALA A 411 -52.89 1.50 -10.60
N GLU A 412 -53.29 2.21 -11.64
CA GLU A 412 -52.40 2.68 -12.69
C GLU A 412 -52.09 4.16 -12.45
N VAL A 413 -50.79 4.50 -12.35
CA VAL A 413 -50.33 5.87 -12.16
C VAL A 413 -49.56 6.30 -13.40
N THR A 414 -50.08 7.32 -14.11
CA THR A 414 -49.48 7.87 -15.32
C THR A 414 -49.07 9.31 -15.03
N PRO A 415 -47.76 9.61 -14.99
CA PRO A 415 -47.28 10.98 -14.86
C PRO A 415 -47.43 11.73 -16.20
N SER A 416 -47.58 13.07 -16.12
CA SER A 416 -47.63 13.93 -17.31
C SER A 416 -46.30 14.06 -18.04
N GLU A 417 -45.20 13.74 -17.34
CA GLU A 417 -43.82 13.78 -17.83
C GLU A 417 -43.07 12.55 -17.39
N THR A 418 -42.02 12.17 -18.13
CA THR A 418 -41.12 11.07 -17.71
C THR A 418 -40.29 11.53 -16.54
N THR A 419 -40.64 11.11 -15.33
CA THR A 419 -39.96 11.47 -14.09
C THR A 419 -39.90 10.28 -13.13
N THR A 420 -39.09 10.38 -12.09
CA THR A 420 -39.05 9.40 -11.00
C THR A 420 -40.00 9.81 -9.89
N TYR A 421 -40.85 8.90 -9.44
CA TYR A 421 -41.84 9.16 -8.38
C TYR A 421 -41.97 7.94 -7.46
N TYR A 422 -42.55 8.18 -6.27
CA TYR A 422 -42.91 7.10 -5.35
C TYR A 422 -44.40 6.78 -5.47
N THR A 423 -44.74 5.48 -5.46
CA THR A 423 -46.11 4.97 -5.47
C THR A 423 -46.46 4.24 -4.17
#